data_719459c2242f3852f73f82ed98ea7958
#
_entry.id   719459c2242f3852f73f82ed98ea7958
#
_cell.length_a   1.000
_cell.length_b   1.000
_cell.length_c   1.000
_cell.angle_alpha   90.00
_cell.angle_beta   90.00
_cell.angle_gamma   90.00
#
_symmetry.space_group_name_H-M   'P 1'
#
loop_
_entity.id
_entity.type
_entity.pdbx_description
1 polymer ?
#
loop_
_entity_poly.entity_id
_entity_poly.type
_entity_poly.pdbx_seq_one_letter_code
_entity_poly.pdbx_strand_id
1 'polypeptide(L)'
;DLSGIELYVKATPGKEDNGYWWLNANPKIWSFSDIAVGEVQSYTLYNENGHKRRIFQNFLDAKAGDMIICYESNPVKQIVAIACVSTEQNGKELFFEKVEGLTFPIDYATLKECAELERMEYFQNPQGSLFKLTKGEYDFILDMIREENPVVTEASINTYTKSDFLDEVYMTEKRYENLVAVLRNKKNIILQ
;
A
#
# COMPACT_ATOMS: atom_id res chain seq x y z
N ASP A 1 22.39 11.53 -3.12
CA ASP A 1 21.41 11.60 -4.21
C ASP A 1 20.07 11.15 -3.66
N LEU A 2 19.23 12.12 -3.26
CA LEU A 2 17.93 11.89 -2.59
C LEU A 2 16.76 11.97 -3.57
N SER A 3 17.01 11.81 -4.87
CA SER A 3 15.99 11.92 -5.94
C SER A 3 15.00 10.74 -6.00
N GLY A 4 15.24 9.66 -5.24
CA GLY A 4 14.38 8.48 -5.22
C GLY A 4 13.23 8.51 -4.20
N ILE A 5 13.25 9.43 -3.23
CA ILE A 5 12.29 9.44 -2.12
C ILE A 5 11.03 10.26 -2.45
N GLU A 6 11.10 11.21 -3.36
CA GLU A 6 9.95 12.04 -3.73
C GLU A 6 8.85 11.31 -4.55
N LEU A 7 9.15 10.15 -5.13
CA LEU A 7 8.17 9.41 -5.94
C LEU A 7 7.13 8.63 -5.11
N TYR A 8 7.45 8.28 -3.87
CA TYR A 8 6.54 7.50 -3.01
C TYR A 8 5.47 8.33 -2.30
N VAL A 9 5.61 9.64 -2.23
CA VAL A 9 4.61 10.54 -1.62
C VAL A 9 3.45 10.86 -2.57
N LYS A 10 3.53 10.46 -3.84
CA LYS A 10 2.50 10.74 -4.86
C LYS A 10 1.42 9.68 -5.06
N ALA A 11 1.37 8.64 -4.25
CA ALA A 11 0.15 7.85 -4.11
C ALA A 11 -0.86 8.60 -3.23
N THR A 12 -1.29 9.75 -3.70
CA THR A 12 -2.40 10.50 -3.14
C THR A 12 -3.64 9.60 -3.19
N PRO A 13 -4.43 9.49 -2.10
CA PRO A 13 -5.71 8.77 -2.15
C PRO A 13 -6.52 9.31 -3.33
N GLY A 14 -6.97 8.39 -4.16
CA GLY A 14 -7.44 8.63 -5.50
C GLY A 14 -8.48 9.72 -5.62
N LYS A 15 -8.54 10.31 -6.80
CA LYS A 15 -9.68 11.07 -7.30
C LYS A 15 -10.95 10.27 -7.03
N GLU A 16 -12.06 10.92 -6.73
CA GLU A 16 -13.37 10.32 -6.37
C GLU A 16 -13.94 9.31 -7.38
N ASP A 17 -13.25 9.02 -8.49
CA ASP A 17 -13.66 8.16 -9.60
C ASP A 17 -12.77 6.92 -9.83
N ASN A 18 -11.86 6.55 -8.93
CA ASN A 18 -11.02 5.37 -9.14
C ASN A 18 -11.80 4.07 -8.87
N GLY A 19 -11.58 3.07 -9.74
CA GLY A 19 -12.00 1.70 -9.52
C GLY A 19 -11.13 1.00 -8.47
N TYR A 20 -11.69 -0.05 -7.86
CA TYR A 20 -11.00 -0.87 -6.87
C TYR A 20 -11.12 -2.33 -7.26
N TRP A 21 -10.00 -3.05 -7.18
CA TRP A 21 -9.89 -4.41 -7.69
C TRP A 21 -9.19 -5.33 -6.71
N TRP A 22 -9.55 -6.58 -6.79
CA TRP A 22 -8.86 -7.70 -6.15
C TRP A 22 -8.25 -8.57 -7.24
N LEU A 23 -6.94 -8.74 -7.25
CA LEU A 23 -6.21 -9.55 -8.22
C LEU A 23 -5.65 -10.81 -7.57
N ASN A 24 -6.05 -11.97 -8.10
CA ASN A 24 -5.55 -13.27 -7.68
C ASN A 24 -4.29 -13.66 -8.45
N ALA A 25 -3.23 -14.00 -7.73
CA ALA A 25 -2.09 -14.75 -8.24
C ALA A 25 -2.11 -16.19 -7.74
N ASN A 26 -1.63 -17.11 -8.57
CA ASN A 26 -1.27 -18.44 -8.11
C ASN A 26 0.25 -18.49 -7.89
N PRO A 27 0.74 -18.55 -6.64
CA PRO A 27 2.17 -18.43 -6.36
C PRO A 27 2.99 -19.61 -6.89
N LYS A 28 2.35 -20.68 -7.38
CA LYS A 28 3.02 -21.76 -8.12
C LYS A 28 3.37 -21.39 -9.55
N ILE A 29 2.76 -20.34 -10.10
CA ILE A 29 2.98 -19.85 -11.47
C ILE A 29 3.78 -18.55 -11.40
N TRP A 30 3.35 -17.58 -10.60
CA TRP A 30 4.01 -16.32 -10.35
C TRP A 30 3.51 -15.72 -9.03
N SER A 31 4.35 -14.93 -8.37
CA SER A 31 4.09 -14.34 -7.05
C SER A 31 4.25 -12.81 -7.10
N PHE A 32 3.37 -12.11 -6.38
CA PHE A 32 3.56 -10.67 -6.13
C PHE A 32 4.79 -10.39 -5.29
N SER A 33 5.22 -11.36 -4.47
CA SER A 33 6.41 -11.23 -3.64
C SER A 33 7.70 -11.15 -4.46
N ASP A 34 7.69 -11.70 -5.68
CA ASP A 34 8.84 -11.67 -6.60
C ASP A 34 8.95 -10.36 -7.38
N ILE A 35 7.92 -9.51 -7.33
CA ILE A 35 7.87 -8.23 -8.04
C ILE A 35 8.42 -7.14 -7.12
N ALA A 36 9.35 -6.33 -7.63
CA ALA A 36 9.85 -5.18 -6.88
C ALA A 36 8.79 -4.05 -6.78
N VAL A 37 8.85 -3.26 -5.71
CA VAL A 37 8.01 -2.05 -5.61
C VAL A 37 8.42 -1.06 -6.69
N GLY A 38 7.45 -0.48 -7.40
CA GLY A 38 7.65 0.37 -8.58
C GLY A 38 7.82 -0.39 -9.90
N GLU A 39 7.85 -1.73 -9.85
CA GLU A 39 7.93 -2.56 -11.05
C GLU A 39 6.56 -2.73 -11.69
N VAL A 40 6.51 -2.54 -13.03
CA VAL A 40 5.31 -2.76 -13.83
C VAL A 40 5.30 -4.19 -14.36
N GLN A 41 4.19 -4.87 -14.13
CA GLN A 41 3.93 -6.23 -14.65
C GLN A 41 2.67 -6.24 -15.50
N SER A 42 2.54 -7.29 -16.33
CA SER A 42 1.35 -7.52 -17.13
C SER A 42 0.58 -8.76 -16.66
N TYR A 43 -0.73 -8.71 -16.80
CA TYR A 43 -1.61 -9.84 -16.57
C TYR A 43 -2.44 -10.11 -17.82
N THR A 44 -2.32 -11.33 -18.36
CA THR A 44 -2.99 -11.72 -19.60
C THR A 44 -4.51 -11.80 -19.44
N LEU A 45 -5.25 -11.28 -20.42
CA LEU A 45 -6.72 -11.36 -20.46
C LEU A 45 -7.21 -12.76 -20.88
N TYR A 46 -6.32 -13.60 -21.38
CA TYR A 46 -6.61 -14.94 -21.87
C TYR A 46 -5.82 -15.98 -21.11
N ASN A 47 -6.37 -17.18 -20.97
CA ASN A 47 -5.66 -18.30 -20.40
C ASN A 47 -4.69 -18.92 -21.42
N GLU A 48 -3.93 -19.94 -21.00
CA GLU A 48 -2.94 -20.65 -21.83
C GLU A 48 -3.55 -21.28 -23.09
N ASN A 49 -4.85 -21.61 -23.05
CA ASN A 49 -5.59 -22.16 -24.19
C ASN A 49 -6.19 -21.09 -25.11
N GLY A 50 -5.91 -19.80 -24.88
CA GLY A 50 -6.43 -18.68 -25.65
C GLY A 50 -7.90 -18.34 -25.34
N HIS A 51 -8.50 -18.93 -24.31
CA HIS A 51 -9.84 -18.59 -23.90
C HIS A 51 -9.85 -17.37 -22.98
N LYS A 52 -10.86 -16.53 -23.11
CA LYS A 52 -11.10 -15.39 -22.21
C LYS A 52 -11.11 -15.85 -20.75
N ARG A 53 -10.42 -15.12 -19.89
CA ARG A 53 -10.51 -15.38 -18.43
C ARG A 53 -11.93 -15.14 -17.94
N ARG A 54 -12.28 -15.76 -16.82
CA ARG A 54 -13.59 -15.52 -16.17
C ARG A 54 -13.68 -14.08 -15.73
N ILE A 55 -14.92 -13.56 -15.76
CA ILE A 55 -15.21 -12.14 -15.44
C ILE A 55 -14.37 -11.20 -16.35
N PHE A 56 -14.33 -11.53 -17.65
CA PHE A 56 -13.53 -10.80 -18.64
C PHE A 56 -13.84 -9.29 -18.64
N GLN A 57 -15.09 -8.91 -18.32
CA GLN A 57 -15.51 -7.52 -18.28
C GLN A 57 -14.71 -6.71 -17.26
N ASN A 58 -14.33 -7.28 -16.11
CA ASN A 58 -13.53 -6.60 -15.12
C ASN A 58 -12.18 -6.12 -15.67
N PHE A 59 -11.55 -6.89 -16.56
CA PHE A 59 -10.33 -6.47 -17.23
C PHE A 59 -10.54 -5.30 -18.20
N LEU A 60 -11.72 -5.22 -18.82
CA LEU A 60 -12.06 -4.13 -19.74
C LEU A 60 -12.45 -2.85 -18.98
N ASP A 61 -13.00 -2.99 -17.79
CA ASP A 61 -13.48 -1.88 -16.96
C ASP A 61 -12.33 -1.24 -16.15
N ALA A 62 -11.24 -1.97 -15.91
CA ALA A 62 -10.10 -1.49 -15.16
C ALA A 62 -9.37 -0.37 -15.90
N LYS A 63 -9.15 0.76 -15.22
CA LYS A 63 -8.56 1.99 -15.77
C LYS A 63 -7.25 2.35 -15.08
N ALA A 64 -6.42 3.08 -15.80
CA ALA A 64 -5.17 3.62 -15.23
C ALA A 64 -5.45 4.47 -13.97
N GLY A 65 -4.73 4.16 -12.89
CA GLY A 65 -4.91 4.77 -11.58
C GLY A 65 -5.85 4.01 -10.64
N ASP A 66 -6.57 2.98 -11.11
CA ASP A 66 -7.36 2.11 -10.25
C ASP A 66 -6.46 1.34 -9.27
N MET A 67 -6.95 1.14 -8.05
CA MET A 67 -6.19 0.46 -6.99
C MET A 67 -6.49 -1.04 -6.97
N ILE A 68 -5.46 -1.83 -6.66
CA ILE A 68 -5.52 -3.29 -6.67
C ILE A 68 -5.04 -3.85 -5.33
N ILE A 69 -5.87 -4.65 -4.66
CA ILE A 69 -5.46 -5.54 -3.57
C ILE A 69 -4.90 -6.82 -4.19
N CYS A 70 -3.65 -7.12 -3.88
CA CYS A 70 -2.92 -8.25 -4.44
C CYS A 70 -2.99 -9.46 -3.51
N TYR A 71 -3.68 -10.50 -3.95
CA TYR A 71 -3.89 -11.72 -3.17
C TYR A 71 -3.19 -12.92 -3.81
N GLU A 72 -2.46 -13.67 -3.01
CA GLU A 72 -1.90 -14.95 -3.40
C GLU A 72 -2.80 -16.10 -2.94
N SER A 73 -3.25 -16.90 -3.91
CA SER A 73 -4.12 -18.03 -3.66
C SER A 73 -3.35 -19.21 -3.03
N ASN A 74 -3.94 -20.41 -3.02
CA ASN A 74 -3.33 -21.60 -2.42
C ASN A 74 -1.92 -21.90 -3.00
N PRO A 75 -0.89 -22.16 -2.16
CA PRO A 75 -0.98 -22.49 -0.73
C PRO A 75 -0.91 -21.29 0.24
N VAL A 76 -0.56 -20.10 -0.22
CA VAL A 76 -0.28 -18.91 0.63
C VAL A 76 -1.57 -18.39 1.28
N LYS A 77 -2.59 -18.10 0.49
CA LYS A 77 -3.90 -17.59 0.94
C LYS A 77 -3.82 -16.29 1.76
N GLN A 78 -3.08 -15.31 1.26
CA GLN A 78 -2.85 -14.03 1.93
C GLN A 78 -2.92 -12.85 0.97
N ILE A 79 -3.33 -11.68 1.46
CA ILE A 79 -3.02 -10.40 0.81
C ILE A 79 -1.55 -10.11 1.10
N VAL A 80 -0.77 -9.85 0.06
CA VAL A 80 0.69 -9.69 0.17
C VAL A 80 1.21 -8.35 -0.36
N ALA A 81 0.38 -7.62 -1.11
CA ALA A 81 0.80 -6.36 -1.72
C ALA A 81 -0.40 -5.47 -2.06
N ILE A 82 -0.09 -4.22 -2.37
CA ILE A 82 -0.99 -3.26 -3.02
C ILE A 82 -0.34 -2.88 -4.35
N ALA A 83 -1.16 -2.76 -5.39
CA ALA A 83 -0.75 -2.31 -6.71
C ALA A 83 -1.72 -1.27 -7.26
N CYS A 84 -1.38 -0.65 -8.38
CA CYS A 84 -2.29 0.17 -9.15
C CYS A 84 -2.25 -0.24 -10.64
N VAL A 85 -3.33 -0.01 -11.34
CA VAL A 85 -3.34 -0.15 -12.81
C VAL A 85 -2.48 0.97 -13.39
N SER A 86 -1.35 0.61 -13.99
CA SER A 86 -0.42 1.58 -14.57
C SER A 86 -0.86 2.05 -15.95
N THR A 87 -1.42 1.11 -16.74
CA THR A 87 -1.92 1.36 -18.09
C THR A 87 -3.12 0.46 -18.36
N GLU A 88 -4.13 1.00 -19.04
CA GLU A 88 -5.29 0.23 -19.45
C GLU A 88 -4.91 -0.95 -20.34
N GLN A 89 -5.78 -1.94 -20.40
CA GLN A 89 -5.55 -3.14 -21.20
C GLN A 89 -5.41 -2.80 -22.71
N ASN A 90 -4.58 -3.55 -23.40
CA ASN A 90 -4.29 -3.41 -24.83
C ASN A 90 -4.99 -4.45 -25.72
N GLY A 91 -6.03 -5.11 -25.22
CA GLY A 91 -6.73 -6.24 -25.85
C GLY A 91 -6.13 -7.62 -25.56
N LYS A 92 -4.96 -7.68 -24.96
CA LYS A 92 -4.26 -8.92 -24.58
C LYS A 92 -3.89 -8.97 -23.12
N GLU A 93 -3.44 -7.86 -22.55
CA GLU A 93 -2.87 -7.74 -21.21
C GLU A 93 -3.35 -6.46 -20.54
N LEU A 94 -3.53 -6.53 -19.21
CA LEU A 94 -3.67 -5.41 -18.30
C LEU A 94 -2.34 -5.18 -17.62
N PHE A 95 -1.94 -3.91 -17.44
CA PHE A 95 -0.66 -3.56 -16.84
C PHE A 95 -0.89 -2.96 -15.44
N PHE A 96 -0.09 -3.40 -14.48
CA PHE A 96 -0.15 -2.91 -13.11
C PHE A 96 1.24 -2.70 -12.55
N GLU A 97 1.36 -1.75 -11.63
CA GLU A 97 2.58 -1.43 -10.91
C GLU A 97 2.40 -1.82 -9.44
N LYS A 98 3.36 -2.54 -8.88
CA LYS A 98 3.37 -2.82 -7.44
C LYS A 98 3.70 -1.55 -6.66
N VAL A 99 2.75 -1.06 -5.88
CA VAL A 99 2.91 0.16 -5.08
C VAL A 99 3.53 -0.14 -3.72
N GLU A 100 3.14 -1.29 -3.12
CA GLU A 100 3.58 -1.65 -1.78
C GLU A 100 3.61 -3.17 -1.61
N GLY A 101 4.65 -3.68 -0.94
CA GLY A 101 4.71 -5.06 -0.42
C GLY A 101 4.42 -5.06 1.06
N LEU A 102 3.56 -5.96 1.54
CA LEU A 102 3.23 -6.03 2.95
C LEU A 102 4.29 -6.78 3.74
N THR A 103 4.77 -6.17 4.84
CA THR A 103 5.66 -6.84 5.79
C THR A 103 4.90 -7.91 6.58
N PHE A 104 3.65 -7.60 6.91
CA PHE A 104 2.73 -8.49 7.61
C PHE A 104 1.51 -8.75 6.70
N PRO A 105 1.53 -9.86 5.91
CA PRO A 105 0.42 -10.24 5.04
C PRO A 105 -0.87 -10.52 5.82
N ILE A 106 -2.03 -10.28 5.20
CA ILE A 106 -3.34 -10.51 5.82
C ILE A 106 -3.90 -11.86 5.37
N ASP A 107 -4.20 -12.72 6.33
CA ASP A 107 -4.72 -14.06 6.08
C ASP A 107 -6.15 -14.05 5.52
N TYR A 108 -6.42 -14.94 4.57
CA TYR A 108 -7.76 -15.17 4.03
C TYR A 108 -8.79 -15.53 5.12
N ALA A 109 -8.37 -16.30 6.13
CA ALA A 109 -9.25 -16.69 7.23
C ALA A 109 -9.78 -15.47 7.97
N THR A 110 -8.90 -14.52 8.31
CA THR A 110 -9.27 -13.26 8.97
C THR A 110 -10.28 -12.46 8.13
N LEU A 111 -10.04 -12.35 6.81
CA LEU A 111 -10.97 -11.63 5.92
C LEU A 111 -12.36 -12.29 5.87
N LYS A 112 -12.42 -13.62 5.94
CA LYS A 112 -13.69 -14.37 5.91
C LYS A 112 -14.55 -14.20 7.16
N GLU A 113 -13.96 -13.79 8.27
CA GLU A 113 -14.67 -13.52 9.52
C GLU A 113 -15.31 -12.13 9.55
N CYS A 114 -14.94 -11.25 8.58
CA CYS A 114 -15.43 -9.87 8.51
C CYS A 114 -16.78 -9.81 7.80
N ALA A 115 -17.81 -9.36 8.50
CA ALA A 115 -19.17 -9.22 7.96
C ALA A 115 -19.24 -8.19 6.82
N GLU A 116 -18.38 -7.16 6.86
CA GLU A 116 -18.24 -6.10 5.87
C GLU A 116 -17.85 -6.64 4.49
N LEU A 117 -17.13 -7.77 4.46
CA LEU A 117 -16.63 -8.41 3.23
C LEU A 117 -17.50 -9.58 2.75
N GLU A 118 -18.56 -9.94 3.48
CA GLU A 118 -19.39 -11.11 3.17
C GLU A 118 -19.90 -11.09 1.71
N ARG A 119 -20.23 -9.91 1.18
CA ARG A 119 -20.78 -9.74 -0.18
C ARG A 119 -19.73 -9.51 -1.26
N MET A 120 -18.46 -9.48 -0.91
CA MET A 120 -17.36 -9.26 -1.86
C MET A 120 -17.43 -10.25 -3.03
N GLU A 121 -17.26 -9.79 -4.27
CA GLU A 121 -17.38 -10.61 -5.49
C GLU A 121 -16.52 -11.88 -5.42
N TYR A 122 -15.28 -11.75 -4.92
CA TYR A 122 -14.39 -12.89 -4.73
C TYR A 122 -14.92 -13.94 -3.75
N PHE A 123 -15.60 -13.51 -2.68
CA PHE A 123 -16.15 -14.44 -1.68
C PHE A 123 -17.42 -15.14 -2.15
N GLN A 124 -18.17 -14.51 -3.04
CA GLN A 124 -19.37 -15.10 -3.64
C GLN A 124 -19.02 -16.11 -4.73
N ASN A 125 -18.00 -15.83 -5.53
CA ASN A 125 -17.55 -16.73 -6.59
C ASN A 125 -16.04 -16.62 -6.81
N PRO A 126 -15.19 -17.39 -6.12
CA PRO A 126 -13.73 -17.27 -6.17
C PRO A 126 -13.10 -17.75 -7.48
N GLN A 127 -13.90 -17.98 -8.52
CA GLN A 127 -13.44 -18.49 -9.80
C GLN A 127 -13.15 -17.33 -10.76
N GLY A 128 -11.94 -16.80 -10.71
CA GLY A 128 -11.50 -15.71 -11.57
C GLY A 128 -10.12 -15.22 -11.15
N SER A 129 -9.68 -14.19 -11.84
CA SER A 129 -8.38 -13.56 -11.54
C SER A 129 -8.54 -12.13 -11.07
N LEU A 130 -9.41 -11.35 -11.69
CA LEU A 130 -9.66 -9.95 -11.34
C LEU A 130 -11.12 -9.78 -10.93
N PHE A 131 -11.34 -9.30 -9.71
CA PHE A 131 -12.66 -9.09 -9.12
C PHE A 131 -12.83 -7.63 -8.76
N LYS A 132 -14.06 -7.14 -8.88
CA LYS A 132 -14.39 -5.78 -8.51
C LYS A 132 -14.56 -5.68 -6.98
N LEU A 133 -14.06 -4.59 -6.42
CA LEU A 133 -14.34 -4.17 -5.05
C LEU A 133 -15.19 -2.90 -5.07
N THR A 134 -16.10 -2.81 -4.15
CA THR A 134 -16.71 -1.52 -3.81
C THR A 134 -15.68 -0.67 -3.05
N LYS A 135 -15.88 0.65 -3.05
CA LYS A 135 -15.02 1.55 -2.24
C LYS A 135 -15.01 1.16 -0.77
N GLY A 136 -16.18 0.79 -0.20
CA GLY A 136 -16.29 0.38 1.20
C GLY A 136 -15.49 -0.89 1.50
N GLU A 137 -15.53 -1.89 0.64
CA GLU A 137 -14.72 -3.12 0.78
C GLU A 137 -13.23 -2.83 0.67
N TYR A 138 -12.83 -1.99 -0.28
CA TYR A 138 -11.44 -1.59 -0.43
C TYR A 138 -10.91 -0.81 0.79
N ASP A 139 -11.66 0.20 1.23
CA ASP A 139 -11.28 1.01 2.40
C ASP A 139 -11.16 0.13 3.64
N PHE A 140 -12.12 -0.78 3.88
CA PHE A 140 -12.09 -1.72 5.00
C PHE A 140 -10.84 -2.63 4.96
N ILE A 141 -10.53 -3.22 3.80
CA ILE A 141 -9.32 -4.04 3.63
C ILE A 141 -8.05 -3.19 3.84
N LEU A 142 -8.04 -1.95 3.35
CA LEU A 142 -6.91 -1.04 3.52
C LEU A 142 -6.70 -0.69 4.99
N ASP A 143 -7.76 -0.45 5.75
CA ASP A 143 -7.68 -0.19 7.20
C ASP A 143 -7.06 -1.39 7.93
N MET A 144 -7.50 -2.62 7.64
CA MET A 144 -6.88 -3.85 8.19
C MET A 144 -5.39 -3.95 7.83
N ILE A 145 -5.05 -3.64 6.58
CA ILE A 145 -3.65 -3.63 6.16
C ILE A 145 -2.85 -2.58 6.96
N ARG A 146 -3.40 -1.39 7.21
CA ARG A 146 -2.72 -0.31 7.94
C ARG A 146 -2.59 -0.56 9.44
N GLU A 147 -3.49 -1.33 10.03
CA GLU A 147 -3.35 -1.78 11.43
C GLU A 147 -2.10 -2.66 11.61
N GLU A 148 -1.84 -3.59 10.68
CA GLU A 148 -0.69 -4.50 10.74
C GLU A 148 0.58 -3.89 10.10
N ASN A 149 0.41 -3.04 9.07
CA ASN A 149 1.48 -2.40 8.32
C ASN A 149 1.32 -0.87 8.38
N PRO A 150 1.60 -0.23 9.53
CA PRO A 150 1.49 1.20 9.64
C PRO A 150 2.45 1.86 8.66
N VAL A 151 1.92 2.74 7.80
CA VAL A 151 2.77 3.62 7.00
C VAL A 151 3.47 4.55 7.98
N VAL A 152 4.75 4.30 8.22
CA VAL A 152 5.61 5.32 8.82
C VAL A 152 5.72 6.42 7.76
N THR A 153 4.72 7.29 7.69
CA THR A 153 5.00 8.60 7.17
C THR A 153 6.11 9.10 8.07
N GLU A 154 7.30 9.33 7.54
CA GLU A 154 8.17 10.33 8.11
C GLU A 154 7.29 11.60 8.11
N ALA A 155 6.50 11.76 9.17
CA ALA A 155 6.03 13.07 9.56
C ALA A 155 7.31 13.88 9.43
N SER A 156 7.34 14.85 8.54
CA SER A 156 8.43 15.80 8.43
C SER A 156 8.81 16.07 9.88
N ILE A 157 9.92 15.48 10.32
CA ILE A 157 10.50 15.87 11.59
C ILE A 157 10.84 17.28 11.27
N ASN A 158 9.89 18.18 11.59
CA ASN A 158 10.23 19.58 11.73
C ASN A 158 11.36 19.51 12.72
N THR A 159 12.57 19.57 12.19
CA THR A 159 13.78 19.52 12.99
C THR A 159 13.64 20.70 13.92
N TYR A 160 13.17 20.40 15.15
CA TYR A 160 13.01 21.40 16.19
C TYR A 160 14.38 22.03 16.41
N THR A 161 14.54 23.22 15.90
CA THR A 161 15.82 23.89 15.82
C THR A 161 16.12 24.63 17.13
N LYS A 162 17.37 25.04 17.31
CA LYS A 162 17.76 25.96 18.39
C LYS A 162 16.89 27.21 18.39
N SER A 163 16.53 27.73 17.20
CA SER A 163 15.69 28.92 17.07
C SER A 163 14.30 28.65 17.61
N ASP A 164 13.68 27.55 17.22
CA ASP A 164 12.33 27.18 17.68
C ASP A 164 12.30 27.03 19.20
N PHE A 165 13.35 26.41 19.80
CA PHE A 165 13.46 26.28 21.24
C PHE A 165 13.58 27.63 21.93
N LEU A 166 14.40 28.55 21.41
CA LEU A 166 14.61 29.89 22.02
C LEU A 166 13.39 30.81 21.87
N ASP A 167 12.58 30.59 20.83
CA ASP A 167 11.34 31.33 20.63
C ASP A 167 10.21 30.85 21.57
N GLU A 168 10.20 29.56 21.95
CA GLU A 168 9.23 29.01 22.89
C GLU A 168 9.63 29.17 24.36
N VAL A 169 10.93 29.17 24.66
CA VAL A 169 11.46 29.20 26.01
C VAL A 169 12.18 30.51 26.26
N TYR A 170 11.71 31.32 27.23
CA TYR A 170 12.35 32.57 27.65
C TYR A 170 13.73 32.32 28.23
N MET A 171 14.70 32.00 27.36
CA MET A 171 16.07 31.70 27.72
C MET A 171 17.06 32.40 26.81
N THR A 172 18.17 32.89 27.39
CA THR A 172 19.24 33.48 26.59
C THR A 172 20.02 32.39 25.85
N GLU A 173 20.51 32.71 24.64
CA GLU A 173 21.32 31.80 23.82
C GLU A 173 22.51 31.24 24.60
N LYS A 174 23.21 32.07 25.37
CA LYS A 174 24.34 31.64 26.23
C LYS A 174 23.93 30.57 27.27
N ARG A 175 22.72 30.69 27.82
CA ARG A 175 22.21 29.72 28.80
C ARG A 175 21.84 28.41 28.10
N TYR A 176 21.27 28.48 26.92
CA TYR A 176 21.00 27.30 26.06
C TYR A 176 22.30 26.54 25.76
N GLU A 177 23.36 27.22 25.31
CA GLU A 177 24.64 26.60 24.99
C GLU A 177 25.27 25.92 26.20
N ASN A 178 25.19 26.52 27.36
CA ASN A 178 25.67 25.91 28.61
C ASN A 178 24.88 24.67 28.97
N LEU A 179 23.54 24.67 28.82
CA LEU A 179 22.68 23.52 29.05
C LEU A 179 23.01 22.37 28.12
N VAL A 180 23.17 22.65 26.82
CA VAL A 180 23.54 21.65 25.81
C VAL A 180 24.93 21.06 26.11
N ALA A 181 25.89 21.88 26.51
CA ALA A 181 27.23 21.41 26.89
C ALA A 181 27.19 20.49 28.12
N VAL A 182 26.39 20.85 29.14
CA VAL A 182 26.22 20.00 30.35
C VAL A 182 25.49 18.70 29.97
N LEU A 183 24.45 18.76 29.13
CA LEU A 183 23.70 17.58 28.70
C LEU A 183 24.60 16.62 27.91
N ARG A 184 25.43 17.11 27.00
CA ARG A 184 26.38 16.29 26.25
C ARG A 184 27.39 15.58 27.12
N ASN A 185 27.85 16.25 28.22
CA ASN A 185 28.82 15.67 29.14
C ASN A 185 28.19 14.72 30.16
N LYS A 186 27.03 15.06 30.71
CA LYS A 186 26.42 14.32 31.83
C LYS A 186 25.28 13.41 31.40
N LYS A 187 24.82 13.51 30.13
CA LYS A 187 23.70 12.75 29.50
C LYS A 187 22.35 12.90 30.20
N ASN A 188 22.24 13.64 31.27
CA ASN A 188 20.98 13.99 31.94
C ASN A 188 21.08 15.35 32.65
N ILE A 189 19.97 16.05 32.74
CA ILE A 189 19.82 17.34 33.42
C ILE A 189 18.48 17.34 34.15
N ILE A 190 18.46 17.84 35.39
CA ILE A 190 17.24 18.20 36.11
C ILE A 190 17.13 19.73 36.06
N LEU A 191 16.06 20.22 35.45
CA LEU A 191 15.72 21.65 35.44
C LEU A 191 14.79 21.92 36.62
N GLN A 192 15.19 22.85 37.52
CA GLN A 192 14.39 23.35 38.62
C GLN A 192 13.96 24.77 38.32
#